data_594cbe9bb11bce879a5ca9f58e5da7fe
#
_entry.id   594cbe9bb11bce879a5ca9f58e5da7fe
#
_cell.length_a   1.000
_cell.length_b   1.000
_cell.length_c   1.000
_cell.angle_alpha   90.00
_cell.angle_beta   90.00
_cell.angle_gamma   90.00
#
_symmetry.space_group_name_H-M   'P 1'
#
loop_
_entity.id
_entity.type
_entity.pdbx_description
1 polymer ?
#
loop_
_entity_poly.entity_id
_entity_poly.type
_entity_poly.pdbx_seq_one_letter_code
_entity_poly.pdbx_strand_id
1 'polypeptide(L)'
;MNQDENEPYASPLLDPSHVDPLRDVYHEAIVDNPERQELLVEGHTALLCIDIQYLDAARGHGVFRDAENSGIPMEAQEYYFDRLEQLVLPNVRRLQDAFRARQLEVIHTRIQALTRDGRDRSKGHRRLGLLAAPGSRDADFLEMVAPDEQRDEIVINKTASGVFSSTNLHYVLNNMGIESLMVVGVYTNECVETTVRDACDLGYLVTVVEDCCATVTPELHEASLATLCDRYARVARLSDVLKTIRTALPSEAPVDA
;
A
#
# COMPACT_ATOMS: atom_id res chain seq x y z
N MET A 1 33.46 5.25 6.57
CA MET A 1 33.03 5.56 5.20
C MET A 1 32.26 4.34 4.74
N ASN A 2 30.94 4.37 4.89
CA ASN A 2 30.05 3.26 4.54
C ASN A 2 29.74 3.36 3.04
N GLN A 3 30.09 2.30 2.31
CA GLN A 3 29.85 2.19 0.87
C GLN A 3 28.45 1.62 0.51
N ASP A 4 27.49 1.63 1.44
CA ASP A 4 26.21 0.92 1.28
C ASP A 4 25.00 1.82 1.00
N GLU A 5 25.19 3.09 0.57
CA GLU A 5 24.07 4.05 0.46
C GLU A 5 23.38 4.09 -0.91
N ASN A 6 23.75 3.24 -1.87
CA ASN A 6 23.20 3.32 -3.24
C ASN A 6 22.96 1.96 -3.93
N GLU A 7 22.90 0.85 -3.19
CA GLU A 7 22.48 -0.40 -3.81
C GLU A 7 20.95 -0.43 -3.95
N PRO A 8 20.42 -0.76 -5.15
CA PRO A 8 18.99 -0.97 -5.33
C PRO A 8 18.52 -2.07 -4.40
N TYR A 9 17.28 -1.95 -3.89
CA TYR A 9 16.68 -2.95 -3.01
C TYR A 9 16.87 -4.36 -3.60
N ALA A 10 17.76 -5.12 -2.99
CA ALA A 10 17.90 -6.54 -3.28
C ALA A 10 17.15 -7.30 -2.18
N SER A 11 16.06 -7.95 -2.52
CA SER A 11 15.38 -8.85 -1.57
C SER A 11 16.34 -9.96 -1.13
N PRO A 12 16.55 -10.15 0.18
CA PRO A 12 17.41 -11.22 0.66
C PRO A 12 16.88 -12.62 0.37
N LEU A 13 15.63 -12.75 -0.06
CA LEU A 13 14.99 -14.05 -0.34
C LEU A 13 14.97 -14.41 -1.82
N LEU A 14 15.38 -13.51 -2.71
CA LEU A 14 15.39 -13.79 -4.14
C LEU A 14 16.77 -14.29 -4.57
N ASP A 15 16.80 -15.50 -5.08
CA ASP A 15 17.90 -15.97 -5.88
C ASP A 15 18.08 -15.03 -7.09
N PRO A 16 19.27 -14.43 -7.31
CA PRO A 16 19.52 -13.58 -8.48
C PRO A 16 19.16 -14.22 -9.83
N SER A 17 19.11 -15.57 -9.89
CA SER A 17 18.69 -16.30 -11.08
C SER A 17 17.19 -16.19 -11.38
N HIS A 18 16.37 -15.72 -10.44
CA HIS A 18 14.93 -15.51 -10.60
C HIS A 18 14.56 -14.05 -10.86
N VAL A 19 15.54 -13.17 -10.98
CA VAL A 19 15.29 -11.77 -11.37
C VAL A 19 14.91 -11.73 -12.86
N ASP A 20 13.87 -10.97 -13.18
CA ASP A 20 13.44 -10.77 -14.57
C ASP A 20 14.63 -10.22 -15.40
N PRO A 21 15.07 -10.90 -16.46
CA PRO A 21 16.16 -10.44 -17.30
C PRO A 21 15.84 -9.15 -18.07
N LEU A 22 14.55 -8.76 -18.14
CA LEU A 22 14.12 -7.49 -18.73
C LEU A 22 14.16 -6.32 -17.72
N ARG A 23 14.51 -6.58 -16.47
CA ARG A 23 14.55 -5.59 -15.40
C ARG A 23 15.34 -4.33 -15.80
N ASP A 24 16.54 -4.51 -16.32
CA ASP A 24 17.40 -3.38 -16.69
C ASP A 24 16.81 -2.51 -17.81
N VAL A 25 15.97 -3.11 -18.68
CA VAL A 25 15.28 -2.38 -19.75
C VAL A 25 14.23 -1.41 -19.20
N TYR A 26 13.60 -1.76 -18.08
CA TYR A 26 12.54 -0.94 -17.47
C TYR A 26 13.05 0.02 -16.39
N HIS A 27 14.28 -0.18 -15.92
CA HIS A 27 14.80 0.51 -14.73
C HIS A 27 14.72 2.03 -14.85
N GLU A 28 15.22 2.61 -15.94
CA GLU A 28 15.19 4.07 -16.16
C GLU A 28 13.76 4.62 -16.25
N ALA A 29 12.86 3.87 -16.90
CA ALA A 29 11.51 4.36 -17.14
C ALA A 29 10.61 4.26 -15.88
N ILE A 30 10.86 3.29 -15.00
CA ILE A 30 9.99 3.00 -13.86
C ILE A 30 10.63 3.42 -12.54
N VAL A 31 11.88 3.01 -12.28
CA VAL A 31 12.53 3.22 -10.99
C VAL A 31 13.17 4.60 -10.89
N ASP A 32 14.05 4.91 -11.82
CA ASP A 32 14.86 6.13 -11.83
C ASP A 32 14.24 7.27 -12.66
N ASN A 33 12.95 7.15 -12.98
CA ASN A 33 12.24 8.18 -13.71
C ASN A 33 12.32 9.51 -12.93
N PRO A 34 12.95 10.58 -13.52
CA PRO A 34 13.14 11.87 -12.85
C PRO A 34 11.81 12.57 -12.50
N GLU A 35 10.75 12.31 -13.24
CA GLU A 35 9.42 12.89 -13.00
C GLU A 35 8.91 12.60 -11.58
N ARG A 36 9.34 11.50 -10.95
CA ARG A 36 8.93 11.16 -9.57
C ARG A 36 9.23 12.26 -8.57
N GLN A 37 10.38 12.92 -8.71
CA GLN A 37 10.76 14.01 -7.81
C GLN A 37 9.98 15.29 -8.14
N GLU A 38 9.76 15.59 -9.40
CA GLU A 38 8.97 16.73 -9.86
C GLU A 38 7.54 16.60 -9.37
N LEU A 39 6.87 15.45 -9.60
CA LEU A 39 5.52 15.17 -9.15
C LEU A 39 5.36 15.23 -7.61
N LEU A 40 6.41 14.85 -6.86
CA LEU A 40 6.39 14.98 -5.41
C LEU A 40 6.44 16.45 -4.98
N VAL A 41 7.30 17.25 -5.59
CA VAL A 41 7.47 18.69 -5.27
C VAL A 41 6.23 19.50 -5.66
N GLU A 42 5.61 19.16 -6.78
CA GLU A 42 4.41 19.84 -7.29
C GLU A 42 3.10 19.40 -6.58
N GLY A 43 3.17 18.40 -5.70
CA GLY A 43 2.01 17.89 -4.98
C GLY A 43 1.15 16.89 -5.78
N HIS A 44 1.67 16.36 -6.89
CA HIS A 44 1.00 15.37 -7.75
C HIS A 44 1.26 13.91 -7.33
N THR A 45 1.75 13.72 -6.10
CA THR A 45 2.00 12.41 -5.49
C THR A 45 1.04 12.18 -4.32
N ALA A 46 0.32 11.05 -4.33
CA ALA A 46 -0.55 10.65 -3.21
C ALA A 46 -0.04 9.37 -2.52
N LEU A 47 -0.29 9.28 -1.21
CA LEU A 47 -0.14 8.04 -0.44
C LEU A 47 -1.46 7.27 -0.50
N LEU A 48 -1.41 6.02 -0.99
CA LEU A 48 -2.56 5.13 -1.07
C LEU A 48 -2.43 4.01 -0.04
N CYS A 49 -3.25 4.08 1.02
CA CYS A 49 -3.32 3.10 2.10
C CYS A 49 -4.39 2.05 1.79
N ILE A 50 -3.97 0.79 1.56
CA ILE A 50 -4.84 -0.28 1.09
C ILE A 50 -5.24 -1.21 2.24
N ASP A 51 -6.54 -1.25 2.55
CA ASP A 51 -7.23 -2.25 3.37
C ASP A 51 -6.68 -2.46 4.78
N ILE A 52 -6.10 -1.42 5.39
CA ILE A 52 -5.66 -1.48 6.79
C ILE A 52 -6.87 -1.28 7.70
N GLN A 53 -7.77 -2.26 7.65
CA GLN A 53 -9.07 -2.30 8.31
C GLN A 53 -9.22 -3.57 9.15
N TYR A 54 -10.23 -3.63 10.00
CA TYR A 54 -10.44 -4.79 10.87
C TYR A 54 -10.63 -6.09 10.10
N LEU A 55 -11.32 -6.10 8.94
CA LEU A 55 -11.54 -7.30 8.13
C LEU A 55 -10.23 -8.06 7.83
N ASP A 56 -9.18 -7.33 7.44
CA ASP A 56 -7.96 -7.92 6.89
C ASP A 56 -6.75 -7.77 7.83
N ALA A 57 -6.77 -6.78 8.72
CA ALA A 57 -5.60 -6.38 9.50
C ALA A 57 -5.78 -6.53 11.03
N ALA A 58 -6.84 -7.19 11.50
CA ALA A 58 -7.07 -7.39 12.93
C ALA A 58 -7.27 -8.87 13.29
N ARG A 59 -6.65 -9.29 14.39
CA ARG A 59 -6.87 -10.63 14.96
C ARG A 59 -8.35 -10.82 15.30
N GLY A 60 -8.88 -12.02 15.01
CA GLY A 60 -10.27 -12.37 15.30
C GLY A 60 -11.30 -11.76 14.33
N HIS A 61 -10.86 -11.27 13.18
CA HIS A 61 -11.69 -10.69 12.14
C HIS A 61 -11.48 -11.37 10.78
N GLY A 62 -12.42 -11.18 9.85
CA GLY A 62 -12.32 -11.69 8.48
C GLY A 62 -12.03 -13.18 8.41
N VAL A 63 -11.00 -13.55 7.66
CA VAL A 63 -10.53 -14.95 7.54
C VAL A 63 -9.88 -15.48 8.82
N PHE A 64 -9.48 -14.59 9.73
CA PHE A 64 -8.86 -14.93 11.03
C PHE A 64 -9.88 -14.95 12.19
N ARG A 65 -11.18 -14.87 11.89
CA ARG A 65 -12.25 -14.83 12.93
C ARG A 65 -12.22 -16.04 13.85
N ASP A 66 -11.97 -17.21 13.28
CA ASP A 66 -11.76 -18.46 14.01
C ASP A 66 -10.35 -18.95 13.68
N ALA A 67 -9.39 -18.52 14.48
CA ALA A 67 -7.97 -18.76 14.20
C ALA A 67 -7.64 -20.25 14.06
N GLU A 68 -8.27 -21.11 14.87
CA GLU A 68 -8.02 -22.56 14.86
C GLU A 68 -8.62 -23.25 13.64
N ASN A 69 -9.74 -22.76 13.12
CA ASN A 69 -10.47 -23.37 12.00
C ASN A 69 -10.41 -22.54 10.70
N SER A 70 -9.57 -21.50 10.65
CA SER A 70 -9.44 -20.62 9.48
C SER A 70 -8.87 -21.33 8.23
N GLY A 71 -8.20 -22.49 8.45
CA GLY A 71 -7.42 -23.16 7.41
C GLY A 71 -6.04 -22.52 7.14
N ILE A 72 -5.72 -21.40 7.81
CA ILE A 72 -4.41 -20.74 7.75
C ILE A 72 -3.55 -21.29 8.90
N PRO A 73 -2.33 -21.82 8.63
CA PRO A 73 -1.45 -22.30 9.69
C PRO A 73 -1.19 -21.21 10.75
N MET A 74 -1.19 -21.60 12.04
CA MET A 74 -0.98 -20.66 13.15
C MET A 74 0.34 -19.87 13.00
N GLU A 75 1.40 -20.52 12.54
CA GLU A 75 2.68 -19.88 12.29
C GLU A 75 2.56 -18.73 11.27
N ALA A 76 1.80 -18.94 10.22
CA ALA A 76 1.54 -17.90 9.20
C ALA A 76 0.69 -16.76 9.76
N GLN A 77 -0.30 -17.05 10.63
CA GLN A 77 -1.09 -16.03 11.31
C GLN A 77 -0.21 -15.19 12.25
N GLU A 78 0.64 -15.84 13.05
CA GLU A 78 1.57 -15.16 13.96
C GLU A 78 2.56 -14.29 13.19
N TYR A 79 3.21 -14.84 12.16
CA TYR A 79 4.10 -14.07 11.28
C TYR A 79 3.41 -12.82 10.72
N TYR A 80 2.20 -12.99 10.18
CA TYR A 80 1.45 -11.89 9.59
C TYR A 80 1.15 -10.78 10.60
N PHE A 81 0.59 -11.15 11.75
CA PHE A 81 0.22 -10.16 12.75
C PHE A 81 1.42 -9.54 13.45
N ASP A 82 2.48 -10.30 13.71
CA ASP A 82 3.73 -9.75 14.27
C ASP A 82 4.35 -8.74 13.32
N ARG A 83 4.44 -9.05 12.02
CA ARG A 83 4.91 -8.11 11.01
C ARG A 83 4.02 -6.87 10.94
N LEU A 84 2.70 -7.08 10.95
CA LEU A 84 1.74 -5.99 10.87
C LEU A 84 1.85 -5.05 12.08
N GLU A 85 1.78 -5.61 13.29
CA GLU A 85 1.72 -4.85 14.55
C GLU A 85 3.06 -4.18 14.91
N GLN A 86 4.19 -4.86 14.67
CA GLN A 86 5.51 -4.39 15.07
C GLN A 86 6.23 -3.55 14.02
N LEU A 87 5.91 -3.73 12.74
CA LEU A 87 6.61 -3.05 11.64
C LEU A 87 5.67 -2.20 10.79
N VAL A 88 4.64 -2.81 10.18
CA VAL A 88 3.84 -2.15 9.13
C VAL A 88 3.03 -1.00 9.70
N LEU A 89 2.24 -1.20 10.74
CA LEU A 89 1.37 -0.15 11.30
C LEU A 89 2.17 1.07 11.79
N PRO A 90 3.26 0.91 12.57
CA PRO A 90 4.09 2.04 12.96
C PRO A 90 4.71 2.77 11.76
N ASN A 91 5.14 2.02 10.74
CA ASN A 91 5.75 2.59 9.55
C ASN A 91 4.73 3.35 8.69
N VAL A 92 3.54 2.77 8.47
CA VAL A 92 2.45 3.46 7.75
C VAL A 92 2.09 4.75 8.45
N ARG A 93 1.95 4.75 9.78
CA ARG A 93 1.68 5.98 10.55
C ARG A 93 2.75 7.04 10.31
N ARG A 94 4.03 6.67 10.38
CA ARG A 94 5.14 7.62 10.12
C ARG A 94 5.11 8.19 8.71
N LEU A 95 4.73 7.39 7.72
CA LEU A 95 4.61 7.85 6.34
C LEU A 95 3.41 8.79 6.17
N GLN A 96 2.24 8.45 6.75
CA GLN A 96 1.08 9.34 6.78
C GLN A 96 1.42 10.69 7.41
N ASP A 97 2.11 10.69 8.56
CA ASP A 97 2.52 11.93 9.23
C ASP A 97 3.48 12.76 8.37
N ALA A 98 4.38 12.11 7.60
CA ALA A 98 5.27 12.79 6.67
C ALA A 98 4.53 13.45 5.50
N PHE A 99 3.49 12.80 4.96
CA PHE A 99 2.61 13.34 3.92
C PHE A 99 1.77 14.50 4.48
N ARG A 100 1.11 14.28 5.62
CA ARG A 100 0.28 15.28 6.30
C ARG A 100 1.05 16.55 6.63
N ALA A 101 2.29 16.41 7.13
CA ALA A 101 3.15 17.55 7.46
C ALA A 101 3.54 18.40 6.23
N ARG A 102 3.38 17.87 5.02
CA ARG A 102 3.70 18.54 3.75
C ARG A 102 2.47 18.82 2.89
N GLN A 103 1.28 18.66 3.49
CA GLN A 103 0.00 18.87 2.80
C GLN A 103 -0.16 18.04 1.51
N LEU A 104 0.49 16.88 1.45
CA LEU A 104 0.32 15.90 0.39
C LEU A 104 -0.92 15.03 0.68
N GLU A 105 -1.51 14.50 -0.38
CA GLU A 105 -2.74 13.70 -0.30
C GLU A 105 -2.50 12.33 0.33
N VAL A 106 -3.37 11.95 1.28
CA VAL A 106 -3.47 10.61 1.86
C VAL A 106 -4.85 10.05 1.55
N ILE A 107 -4.87 8.94 0.82
CA ILE A 107 -6.09 8.29 0.37
C ILE A 107 -6.17 6.89 0.98
N HIS A 108 -7.33 6.56 1.52
CA HIS A 108 -7.56 5.27 2.15
C HIS A 108 -8.53 4.44 1.33
N THR A 109 -8.23 3.16 1.17
CA THR A 109 -9.19 2.20 0.62
C THR A 109 -9.56 1.16 1.66
N ARG A 110 -10.76 0.65 1.55
CA ARG A 110 -11.22 -0.48 2.36
C ARG A 110 -12.19 -1.36 1.59
N ILE A 111 -12.20 -2.65 1.89
CA ILE A 111 -13.23 -3.57 1.46
C ILE A 111 -14.49 -3.23 2.27
N GLN A 112 -15.52 -2.73 1.58
CA GLN A 112 -16.84 -2.52 2.18
C GLN A 112 -17.90 -2.72 1.13
N ALA A 113 -18.87 -3.59 1.42
CA ALA A 113 -20.05 -3.75 0.57
C ALA A 113 -20.89 -2.47 0.56
N LEU A 114 -21.57 -2.19 -0.55
CA LEU A 114 -22.55 -1.10 -0.65
C LEU A 114 -23.85 -1.46 0.04
N THR A 115 -24.13 -2.75 0.17
CA THR A 115 -25.36 -3.28 0.76
C THR A 115 -25.07 -4.11 1.99
N ARG A 116 -26.00 -4.11 2.97
CA ARG A 116 -25.81 -4.85 4.23
C ARG A 116 -25.69 -6.36 4.04
N ASP A 117 -26.34 -6.91 3.03
CA ASP A 117 -26.29 -8.34 2.67
C ASP A 117 -25.10 -8.66 1.72
N GLY A 118 -24.39 -7.65 1.26
CA GLY A 118 -23.20 -7.80 0.40
C GLY A 118 -23.48 -8.42 -0.96
N ARG A 119 -24.71 -8.24 -1.52
CA ARG A 119 -25.04 -8.75 -2.86
C ARG A 119 -24.23 -8.14 -3.98
N ASP A 120 -23.63 -6.97 -3.75
CA ASP A 120 -22.77 -6.19 -4.63
C ASP A 120 -21.29 -6.61 -4.60
N ARG A 121 -20.90 -7.48 -3.65
CA ARG A 121 -19.52 -8.00 -3.59
C ARG A 121 -19.14 -8.77 -4.85
N SER A 122 -17.85 -8.76 -5.18
CA SER A 122 -17.32 -9.62 -6.24
C SER A 122 -17.68 -11.10 -6.00
N LYS A 123 -17.74 -11.85 -7.07
CA LYS A 123 -17.97 -13.32 -6.96
C LYS A 123 -16.85 -14.01 -6.17
N GLY A 124 -15.61 -13.49 -6.24
CA GLY A 124 -14.47 -13.96 -5.45
C GLY A 124 -14.73 -13.78 -3.96
N HIS A 125 -14.99 -12.56 -3.51
CA HIS A 125 -15.28 -12.28 -2.09
C HIS A 125 -16.48 -13.08 -1.56
N ARG A 126 -17.52 -13.28 -2.38
CA ARG A 126 -18.66 -14.13 -1.99
C ARG A 126 -18.27 -15.60 -1.80
N ARG A 127 -17.40 -16.14 -2.64
CA ARG A 127 -16.91 -17.53 -2.50
C ARG A 127 -16.05 -17.71 -1.26
N LEU A 128 -15.28 -16.69 -0.89
CA LEU A 128 -14.46 -16.68 0.34
C LEU A 128 -15.26 -16.35 1.61
N GLY A 129 -16.54 -16.03 1.49
CA GLY A 129 -17.35 -15.61 2.64
C GLY A 129 -17.00 -14.23 3.20
N LEU A 130 -16.14 -13.47 2.53
CA LEU A 130 -15.71 -12.15 2.99
C LEU A 130 -16.85 -11.13 2.86
N LEU A 131 -17.20 -10.51 3.98
CA LEU A 131 -18.23 -9.47 4.06
C LEU A 131 -17.87 -8.44 5.14
N ALA A 132 -17.52 -7.25 4.73
CA ALA A 132 -17.58 -6.06 5.56
C ALA A 132 -18.83 -5.26 5.17
N ALA A 133 -19.87 -5.36 5.95
CA ALA A 133 -21.11 -4.61 5.72
C ALA A 133 -20.92 -3.13 6.10
N PRO A 134 -21.71 -2.21 5.52
CA PRO A 134 -21.67 -0.81 5.92
C PRO A 134 -21.94 -0.64 7.42
N GLY A 135 -21.03 0.06 8.13
CA GLY A 135 -21.11 0.30 9.57
C GLY A 135 -20.77 -0.92 10.45
N SER A 136 -20.22 -1.99 9.88
CA SER A 136 -19.69 -3.10 10.68
C SER A 136 -18.25 -2.81 11.14
N ARG A 137 -17.85 -3.43 12.26
CA ARG A 137 -16.46 -3.32 12.75
C ARG A 137 -15.44 -3.83 11.72
N ASP A 138 -15.78 -4.83 10.94
CA ASP A 138 -14.92 -5.35 9.87
C ASP A 138 -14.62 -4.26 8.80
N ALA A 139 -15.51 -3.28 8.62
CA ALA A 139 -15.31 -2.16 7.69
C ALA A 139 -14.55 -0.97 8.31
N ASP A 140 -14.35 -0.93 9.63
CA ASP A 140 -13.63 0.15 10.28
C ASP A 140 -12.12 0.03 10.03
N PHE A 141 -11.44 1.18 9.88
CA PHE A 141 -9.98 1.24 9.83
C PHE A 141 -9.38 0.97 11.21
N LEU A 142 -8.16 0.44 11.24
CA LEU A 142 -7.38 0.37 12.48
C LEU A 142 -7.05 1.77 12.98
N GLU A 143 -7.33 2.05 14.25
CA GLU A 143 -7.26 3.39 14.85
C GLU A 143 -5.91 4.09 14.66
N MET A 144 -4.80 3.32 14.73
CA MET A 144 -3.45 3.86 14.58
C MET A 144 -3.23 4.57 13.23
N VAL A 145 -3.86 4.08 12.17
CA VAL A 145 -3.63 4.52 10.78
C VAL A 145 -4.92 4.94 10.07
N ALA A 146 -5.96 5.21 10.84
CA ALA A 146 -7.24 5.67 10.33
C ALA A 146 -7.13 7.02 9.58
N PRO A 147 -8.06 7.30 8.67
CA PRO A 147 -8.15 8.60 8.03
C PRO A 147 -8.24 9.74 9.03
N ASP A 148 -7.62 10.86 8.73
CA ASP A 148 -7.77 12.10 9.48
C ASP A 148 -9.00 12.88 8.97
N GLU A 149 -10.11 12.79 9.71
CA GLU A 149 -11.36 13.46 9.35
C GLU A 149 -11.24 14.99 9.33
N GLN A 150 -10.31 15.58 10.11
CA GLN A 150 -10.10 17.02 10.12
C GLN A 150 -9.41 17.53 8.84
N ARG A 151 -8.79 16.61 8.12
CA ARG A 151 -8.11 16.89 6.83
C ARG A 151 -8.96 16.49 5.62
N ASP A 152 -10.19 16.00 5.83
CA ASP A 152 -11.05 15.48 4.76
C ASP A 152 -10.37 14.41 3.90
N GLU A 153 -9.54 13.53 4.51
CA GLU A 153 -8.84 12.48 3.76
C GLU A 153 -9.83 11.55 3.05
N ILE A 154 -9.55 11.28 1.79
CA ILE A 154 -10.46 10.53 0.92
C ILE A 154 -10.51 9.06 1.32
N VAL A 155 -11.71 8.52 1.46
CA VAL A 155 -11.97 7.10 1.69
C VAL A 155 -12.71 6.49 0.50
N ILE A 156 -12.11 5.46 -0.09
CA ILE A 156 -12.67 4.69 -1.21
C ILE A 156 -13.11 3.31 -0.75
N ASN A 157 -14.40 3.04 -0.83
CA ASN A 157 -14.95 1.71 -0.56
C ASN A 157 -14.89 0.84 -1.81
N LYS A 158 -14.29 -0.34 -1.72
CA LYS A 158 -14.18 -1.29 -2.83
C LYS A 158 -14.89 -2.61 -2.54
N THR A 159 -15.38 -3.26 -3.57
CA THR A 159 -16.15 -4.50 -3.48
C THR A 159 -15.41 -5.72 -4.03
N ALA A 160 -14.15 -5.53 -4.40
CA ALA A 160 -13.23 -6.55 -4.90
C ALA A 160 -11.79 -6.23 -4.47
N SER A 161 -10.82 -7.11 -4.77
CA SER A 161 -9.41 -6.90 -4.41
C SER A 161 -8.80 -5.68 -5.12
N GLY A 162 -8.97 -5.56 -6.44
CA GLY A 162 -8.44 -4.43 -7.21
C GLY A 162 -9.19 -3.14 -6.94
N VAL A 163 -8.48 -2.09 -6.58
CA VAL A 163 -9.09 -0.77 -6.32
C VAL A 163 -9.58 -0.15 -7.62
N PHE A 164 -8.76 -0.14 -8.65
CA PHE A 164 -9.10 0.51 -9.93
C PHE A 164 -10.21 -0.22 -10.68
N SER A 165 -10.24 -1.55 -10.60
CA SER A 165 -11.26 -2.38 -11.27
C SER A 165 -12.64 -2.35 -10.59
N SER A 166 -12.74 -1.89 -9.35
CA SER A 166 -13.98 -1.94 -8.56
C SER A 166 -14.45 -0.60 -8.00
N THR A 167 -13.79 0.50 -8.35
CA THR A 167 -14.11 1.84 -7.87
C THR A 167 -13.90 2.90 -8.95
N ASN A 168 -14.18 4.15 -8.62
CA ASN A 168 -13.90 5.31 -9.44
C ASN A 168 -12.56 6.01 -9.09
N LEU A 169 -11.65 5.33 -8.40
CA LEU A 169 -10.41 5.96 -7.91
C LEU A 169 -9.61 6.63 -9.03
N HIS A 170 -9.47 5.98 -10.20
CA HIS A 170 -8.75 6.57 -11.33
C HIS A 170 -9.33 7.93 -11.75
N TYR A 171 -10.65 8.03 -11.80
CA TYR A 171 -11.33 9.29 -12.11
C TYR A 171 -11.07 10.37 -11.05
N VAL A 172 -11.08 9.98 -9.76
CA VAL A 172 -10.80 10.90 -8.65
C VAL A 172 -9.36 11.41 -8.71
N LEU A 173 -8.38 10.51 -8.88
CA LEU A 173 -6.97 10.86 -9.00
C LEU A 173 -6.69 11.81 -10.17
N ASN A 174 -7.28 11.54 -11.34
CA ASN A 174 -7.14 12.43 -12.50
C ASN A 174 -7.69 13.83 -12.23
N ASN A 175 -8.85 13.93 -11.56
CA ASN A 175 -9.43 15.23 -11.21
C ASN A 175 -8.55 16.03 -10.25
N MET A 176 -7.77 15.34 -9.42
CA MET A 176 -6.83 15.92 -8.46
C MET A 176 -5.45 16.18 -9.07
N GLY A 177 -5.19 15.78 -10.31
CA GLY A 177 -3.88 15.89 -10.96
C GLY A 177 -2.84 14.97 -10.35
N ILE A 178 -3.24 13.86 -9.71
CA ILE A 178 -2.30 12.87 -9.16
C ILE A 178 -1.79 11.98 -10.30
N GLU A 179 -0.47 11.89 -10.42
CA GLU A 179 0.25 11.10 -11.43
C GLU A 179 1.24 10.11 -10.81
N SER A 180 1.54 10.26 -9.51
CA SER A 180 2.41 9.35 -8.77
C SER A 180 1.73 8.82 -7.50
N LEU A 181 1.95 7.54 -7.20
CA LEU A 181 1.36 6.87 -6.04
C LEU A 181 2.45 6.20 -5.19
N MET A 182 2.43 6.45 -3.89
CA MET A 182 3.11 5.62 -2.90
C MET A 182 2.09 4.66 -2.31
N VAL A 183 2.32 3.36 -2.43
CA VAL A 183 1.34 2.31 -2.07
C VAL A 183 1.81 1.53 -0.87
N VAL A 184 0.92 1.40 0.12
CA VAL A 184 1.13 0.66 1.38
C VAL A 184 -0.12 -0.15 1.72
N GLY A 185 0.01 -1.16 2.57
CA GLY A 185 -1.16 -1.89 3.10
C GLY A 185 -1.11 -3.40 2.91
N VAL A 186 -2.29 -4.03 2.83
CA VAL A 186 -2.46 -5.49 2.84
C VAL A 186 -3.47 -5.97 1.80
N TYR A 187 -3.37 -7.23 1.34
CA TYR A 187 -2.19 -8.11 1.42
C TYR A 187 -1.26 -7.81 0.27
N THR A 188 0.06 -7.94 0.49
CA THR A 188 1.08 -7.60 -0.52
C THR A 188 0.80 -8.27 -1.86
N ASN A 189 0.53 -9.59 -1.85
CA ASN A 189 0.30 -10.43 -3.04
C ASN A 189 -1.14 -10.41 -3.57
N GLU A 190 -2.02 -9.61 -3.00
CA GLU A 190 -3.43 -9.54 -3.40
C GLU A 190 -3.85 -8.11 -3.77
N CYS A 191 -4.46 -7.39 -2.81
CA CYS A 191 -5.00 -6.05 -3.06
C CYS A 191 -3.90 -5.05 -3.42
N VAL A 192 -2.74 -5.12 -2.77
CA VAL A 192 -1.59 -4.24 -3.08
C VAL A 192 -1.07 -4.54 -4.48
N GLU A 193 -0.68 -5.80 -4.77
CA GLU A 193 -0.13 -6.18 -6.07
C GLU A 193 -1.08 -5.87 -7.23
N THR A 194 -2.37 -6.24 -7.09
CA THR A 194 -3.37 -5.96 -8.12
C THR A 194 -3.48 -4.46 -8.38
N THR A 195 -3.52 -3.65 -7.31
CA THR A 195 -3.61 -2.19 -7.44
C THR A 195 -2.39 -1.60 -8.10
N VAL A 196 -1.19 -2.08 -7.76
CA VAL A 196 0.08 -1.59 -8.34
C VAL A 196 0.14 -1.88 -9.85
N ARG A 197 -0.26 -3.07 -10.28
CA ARG A 197 -0.30 -3.44 -11.70
C ARG A 197 -1.29 -2.58 -12.48
N ASP A 198 -2.52 -2.46 -11.97
CA ASP A 198 -3.55 -1.60 -12.58
C ASP A 198 -3.08 -0.14 -12.65
N ALA A 199 -2.47 0.39 -11.57
CA ALA A 199 -1.97 1.76 -11.53
C ALA A 199 -0.88 2.02 -12.59
N CYS A 200 0.09 1.11 -12.70
CA CYS A 200 1.15 1.21 -13.72
C CYS A 200 0.56 1.20 -15.14
N ASP A 201 -0.39 0.28 -15.41
CA ASP A 201 -1.04 0.19 -16.74
C ASP A 201 -1.91 1.41 -17.04
N LEU A 202 -2.41 2.11 -16.02
CA LEU A 202 -3.13 3.38 -16.14
C LEU A 202 -2.20 4.61 -16.26
N GLY A 203 -0.88 4.43 -16.18
CA GLY A 203 0.11 5.47 -16.41
C GLY A 203 0.67 6.12 -15.13
N TYR A 204 0.29 5.66 -13.94
CA TYR A 204 0.86 6.19 -12.69
C TYR A 204 2.29 5.72 -12.45
N LEU A 205 3.14 6.61 -11.94
CA LEU A 205 4.45 6.23 -11.40
C LEU A 205 4.29 5.69 -9.98
N VAL A 206 4.37 4.37 -9.82
CA VAL A 206 4.10 3.70 -8.54
C VAL A 206 5.38 3.44 -7.74
N THR A 207 5.35 3.71 -6.44
CA THR A 207 6.34 3.26 -5.46
C THR A 207 5.64 2.37 -4.43
N VAL A 208 6.07 1.13 -4.27
CA VAL A 208 5.65 0.26 -3.17
C VAL A 208 6.62 0.44 -2.01
N VAL A 209 6.10 0.78 -0.83
CA VAL A 209 6.92 0.88 0.40
C VAL A 209 6.86 -0.47 1.11
N GLU A 210 7.88 -1.30 0.94
CA GLU A 210 7.86 -2.74 1.27
C GLU A 210 7.65 -3.02 2.76
N ASP A 211 8.30 -2.24 3.62
CA ASP A 211 8.18 -2.34 5.08
C ASP A 211 6.95 -1.62 5.65
N CYS A 212 6.07 -1.17 4.75
CA CYS A 212 4.70 -0.72 5.00
C CYS A 212 3.65 -1.68 4.40
N CYS A 213 4.07 -2.88 3.95
CA CYS A 213 3.19 -3.91 3.39
C CYS A 213 3.37 -5.25 4.13
N ALA A 214 2.30 -6.04 4.21
CA ALA A 214 2.32 -7.37 4.79
C ALA A 214 1.43 -8.36 4.02
N THR A 215 1.79 -9.64 4.11
CA THR A 215 0.96 -10.79 3.78
C THR A 215 1.28 -11.96 4.69
N VAL A 216 0.61 -13.09 4.52
CA VAL A 216 0.60 -14.20 5.48
C VAL A 216 1.89 -15.00 5.55
N THR A 217 2.80 -14.89 4.58
CA THR A 217 4.13 -15.50 4.65
C THR A 217 5.22 -14.61 4.03
N PRO A 218 6.49 -14.73 4.46
CA PRO A 218 7.59 -13.98 3.86
C PRO A 218 7.78 -14.33 2.38
N GLU A 219 7.62 -15.59 1.99
CA GLU A 219 7.81 -16.04 0.61
C GLU A 219 6.79 -15.40 -0.35
N LEU A 220 5.51 -15.27 0.07
CA LEU A 220 4.49 -14.59 -0.73
C LEU A 220 4.76 -13.09 -0.83
N HIS A 221 5.23 -12.48 0.26
CA HIS A 221 5.63 -11.08 0.26
C HIS A 221 6.74 -10.82 -0.75
N GLU A 222 7.82 -11.57 -0.65
CA GLU A 222 9.00 -11.43 -1.50
C GLU A 222 8.70 -11.77 -2.97
N ALA A 223 7.95 -12.84 -3.24
CA ALA A 223 7.55 -13.21 -4.59
C ALA A 223 6.73 -12.10 -5.28
N SER A 224 5.81 -11.48 -4.54
CA SER A 224 5.03 -10.34 -5.04
C SER A 224 5.92 -9.15 -5.35
N LEU A 225 6.79 -8.75 -4.42
CA LEU A 225 7.72 -7.63 -4.61
C LEU A 225 8.67 -7.88 -5.80
N ALA A 226 9.16 -9.10 -5.94
CA ALA A 226 10.03 -9.48 -7.06
C ALA A 226 9.39 -9.27 -8.41
N THR A 227 8.10 -9.64 -8.55
CA THR A 227 7.37 -9.49 -9.80
C THR A 227 6.95 -8.05 -10.09
N LEU A 228 6.86 -7.21 -9.05
CA LEU A 228 6.53 -5.79 -9.18
C LEU A 228 7.75 -4.92 -9.45
N CYS A 229 8.88 -5.29 -8.81
CA CYS A 229 10.10 -4.49 -8.83
C CYS A 229 10.57 -4.22 -10.25
N ASP A 230 10.90 -2.98 -10.52
CA ASP A 230 11.41 -2.42 -11.77
C ASP A 230 10.43 -2.48 -12.96
N ARG A 231 9.50 -3.46 -13.01
CA ARG A 231 8.56 -3.58 -14.13
C ARG A 231 7.26 -2.78 -13.93
N TYR A 232 6.71 -2.80 -12.72
CA TYR A 232 5.44 -2.14 -12.39
C TYR A 232 5.60 -1.02 -11.38
N ALA A 233 6.62 -1.09 -10.53
CA ALA A 233 6.84 -0.14 -9.47
C ALA A 233 8.31 -0.04 -9.08
N ARG A 234 8.68 1.09 -8.50
CA ARG A 234 9.83 1.18 -7.62
C ARG A 234 9.47 0.50 -6.30
N VAL A 235 10.30 -0.42 -5.82
CA VAL A 235 10.20 -0.98 -4.47
C VAL A 235 11.23 -0.28 -3.58
N ALA A 236 10.78 0.29 -2.46
CA ALA A 236 11.64 1.07 -1.56
C ALA A 236 11.30 0.80 -0.10
N ARG A 237 12.25 1.10 0.79
CA ARG A 237 12.01 1.12 2.24
C ARG A 237 11.49 2.47 2.70
N LEU A 238 10.77 2.48 3.81
CA LEU A 238 10.29 3.71 4.43
C LEU A 238 11.42 4.72 4.69
N SER A 239 12.61 4.24 5.14
CA SER A 239 13.78 5.10 5.39
C SER A 239 14.15 5.94 4.18
N ASP A 240 14.17 5.33 2.99
CA ASP A 240 14.57 5.97 1.74
C ASP A 240 13.49 6.93 1.25
N VAL A 241 12.23 6.49 1.35
CA VAL A 241 11.07 7.33 1.04
C VAL A 241 11.04 8.59 1.92
N LEU A 242 11.22 8.44 3.23
CA LEU A 242 11.27 9.58 4.14
C LEU A 242 12.48 10.49 3.87
N LYS A 243 13.63 9.93 3.48
CA LYS A 243 14.79 10.72 3.06
C LYS A 243 14.46 11.54 1.81
N THR A 244 13.85 10.91 0.80
CA THR A 244 13.41 11.58 -0.43
C THR A 244 12.44 12.73 -0.13
N ILE A 245 11.39 12.47 0.67
CA ILE A 245 10.40 13.48 1.04
C ILE A 245 11.05 14.66 1.77
N ARG A 246 11.95 14.40 2.72
CA ARG A 246 12.65 15.47 3.46
C ARG A 246 13.57 16.31 2.57
N THR A 247 14.21 15.67 1.58
CA THR A 247 15.13 16.36 0.67
C THR A 247 14.38 17.20 -0.37
N ALA A 248 13.30 16.63 -0.93
CA ALA A 248 12.50 17.30 -1.97
C ALA A 248 11.61 18.42 -1.38
N LEU A 249 11.09 18.21 -0.18
CA LEU A 249 10.18 19.11 0.52
C LEU A 249 10.73 19.40 1.94
N PRO A 250 11.78 20.21 2.08
CA PRO A 250 12.28 20.61 3.39
C PRO A 250 11.15 21.32 4.17
N SER A 251 10.95 20.96 5.44
CA SER A 251 10.02 21.70 6.29
C SER A 251 10.46 23.17 6.35
N GLU A 252 9.52 24.08 6.13
CA GLU A 252 9.79 25.50 6.43
C GLU A 252 10.24 25.56 7.90
N ALA A 253 11.41 26.17 8.14
CA ALA A 253 11.83 26.51 9.49
C ALA A 253 10.72 27.39 10.12
N PRO A 254 10.37 27.21 11.41
CA PRO A 254 9.43 28.12 12.04
C PRO A 254 9.94 29.54 11.81
N VAL A 255 9.11 30.35 11.14
CA VAL A 255 9.36 31.78 11.03
C VAL A 255 9.25 32.29 12.45
N ASP A 256 10.41 32.57 13.05
CA ASP A 256 10.49 33.17 14.38
C ASP A 256 9.66 34.46 14.36
N ALA A 257 8.56 34.45 15.08
CA ALA A 257 7.71 35.60 15.32
C ALA A 257 8.17 36.32 16.64
#